data_8af6fd439f4507f310b762259fa73845
#
_entry.id   8af6fd439f4507f310b762259fa73845
#
_cell.length_a   1.000
_cell.length_b   1.000
_cell.length_c   1.000
_cell.angle_alpha   90.00
_cell.angle_beta   90.00
_cell.angle_gamma   90.00
#
_symmetry.space_group_name_H-M   'P 1'
#
loop_
_entity.id
_entity.type
_entity.pdbx_description
1 polymer ?
#
loop_
_entity_poly.entity_id
_entity_poly.type
_entity_poly.pdbx_seq_one_letter_code
_entity_poly.pdbx_strand_id
1 'polypeptide(L)'
;MSTPNTRQNTRVIRSPRGPEKTAKTWGAEAAMRMLMNNLDPEVAERPEDLVVYGGIGKAARNWQAFDTIVDQLKKLEADETLMVQSGKPVGVFRTHVDAPRVLIANSNLVPKWATWEHFNELDKKGLAMYGQMTAGSWIYIGTQGIVQGTYETFMEAGRQHYGGDWSGKWILTAGLGGMGGAQPLAATMAGASCITIECQRSRIEFRQRTRYVDVMAETLDEALALLEQSFKDKKPLSIGLLGNAADLLPEMVKRGVRPDLVTDQTSAHDPVNGYLPSGWTVAEWEEKRVSDPAAVETAARASMATHVRAMLDFQKMGVPTTDYGNNIRQVAFDEGVENAFDFPGFVPAYIRPLFCRGVGPFRWAALSGDPEDIRKTDEAMKKLFPDNAGLHRWLDMAGERIAFQGLPARICWIGLGDRHRAGLMFNEMVKSGELSAPIVIGRDHLDSGSVASPNRETEAMMDGSDAVSDWPLLNALLNTASGASWVSLHHGGGVGMGYSQHSGVVIVADGTEEAAKRLERVLWNDPATGVMRHADAGYDIAKDAAREHGLNLPSLK
;
A
#
# COMPACT_ATOMS: atom_id res chain seq x y z
N MET A 1 10.39 -40.63 -8.16
CA MET A 1 9.18 -39.77 -8.32
C MET A 1 8.46 -39.74 -6.98
N SER A 2 8.76 -38.78 -6.15
CA SER A 2 8.06 -38.56 -4.88
C SER A 2 7.06 -37.46 -5.07
N THR A 3 5.78 -37.79 -4.95
CA THR A 3 4.65 -36.88 -4.90
C THR A 3 4.91 -35.78 -3.86
N PRO A 4 4.73 -34.49 -4.16
CA PRO A 4 4.79 -33.44 -3.15
C PRO A 4 3.62 -33.67 -2.19
N ASN A 5 3.93 -33.91 -0.94
CA ASN A 5 2.95 -34.03 0.13
C ASN A 5 2.40 -32.62 0.42
N THR A 6 1.36 -32.22 -0.30
CA THR A 6 0.58 -31.02 0.00
C THR A 6 -0.27 -31.26 1.24
N ARG A 7 0.36 -31.33 2.42
CA ARG A 7 -0.34 -31.05 3.66
C ARG A 7 -0.75 -29.57 3.58
N GLN A 8 -2.02 -29.29 3.35
CA GLN A 8 -2.61 -27.98 3.61
C GLN A 8 -2.14 -27.55 5.01
N ASN A 9 -1.39 -26.47 5.07
CA ASN A 9 -0.92 -25.97 6.35
C ASN A 9 -2.10 -25.29 7.05
N THR A 10 -2.73 -25.97 8.00
CA THR A 10 -3.86 -25.48 8.79
C THR A 10 -3.44 -24.53 9.91
N ARG A 11 -2.20 -24.06 9.88
CA ARG A 11 -1.62 -23.22 10.93
C ARG A 11 -2.23 -21.81 10.89
N VAL A 12 -2.89 -21.43 11.97
CA VAL A 12 -3.42 -20.07 12.17
C VAL A 12 -2.38 -19.25 12.93
N ILE A 13 -1.93 -18.15 12.35
CA ILE A 13 -1.00 -17.21 12.98
C ILE A 13 -1.78 -16.01 13.51
N ARG A 14 -1.52 -15.65 14.76
CA ARG A 14 -2.00 -14.39 15.37
C ARG A 14 -0.86 -13.75 16.14
N SER A 15 -0.77 -12.43 16.05
CA SER A 15 0.22 -11.66 16.79
C SER A 15 -0.04 -11.72 18.29
N PRO A 16 0.98 -11.90 19.15
CA PRO A 16 0.86 -11.62 20.58
C PRO A 16 0.41 -10.19 20.83
N ARG A 17 -0.31 -9.97 21.92
CA ARG A 17 -0.88 -8.69 22.32
C ARG A 17 -0.53 -8.38 23.77
N GLY A 18 -0.55 -7.09 24.14
CA GLY A 18 -0.35 -6.66 25.50
C GLY A 18 1.08 -6.18 25.82
N PRO A 19 1.34 -5.80 27.09
CA PRO A 19 2.57 -5.12 27.51
C PRO A 19 3.76 -6.06 27.70
N GLU A 20 3.55 -7.36 27.67
CA GLU A 20 4.62 -8.33 27.90
C GLU A 20 5.33 -8.67 26.59
N LYS A 21 6.65 -8.75 26.61
CA LYS A 21 7.47 -9.13 25.47
C LYS A 21 8.12 -10.50 25.66
N THR A 22 8.26 -11.25 24.59
CA THR A 22 8.98 -12.53 24.55
C THR A 22 10.38 -12.39 23.97
N ALA A 23 10.64 -11.31 23.24
CA ALA A 23 11.97 -10.93 22.76
C ALA A 23 12.72 -10.06 23.78
N LYS A 24 14.04 -9.94 23.63
CA LYS A 24 14.88 -9.17 24.55
C LYS A 24 14.68 -7.65 24.46
N THR A 25 14.29 -7.15 23.27
CA THR A 25 14.03 -5.72 23.02
C THR A 25 12.67 -5.50 22.38
N TRP A 26 12.09 -4.32 22.59
CA TRP A 26 10.84 -3.95 21.92
C TRP A 26 10.98 -3.82 20.41
N GLY A 27 12.17 -3.43 19.91
CA GLY A 27 12.42 -3.40 18.46
C GLY A 27 12.31 -4.78 17.81
N ALA A 28 12.86 -5.83 18.45
CA ALA A 28 12.76 -7.21 17.98
C ALA A 28 11.35 -7.79 18.19
N GLU A 29 10.73 -7.54 19.35
CA GLU A 29 9.36 -7.96 19.64
C GLU A 29 8.35 -7.36 18.65
N ALA A 30 8.47 -6.07 18.36
CA ALA A 30 7.61 -5.37 17.43
C ALA A 30 7.74 -5.94 16.01
N ALA A 31 8.96 -6.18 15.52
CA ALA A 31 9.18 -6.81 14.22
C ALA A 31 8.54 -8.20 14.14
N MET A 32 8.67 -9.00 15.21
CA MET A 32 8.03 -10.31 15.31
C MET A 32 6.49 -10.21 15.30
N ARG A 33 5.93 -9.32 16.12
CA ARG A 33 4.47 -9.14 16.18
C ARG A 33 3.89 -8.66 14.86
N MET A 34 4.57 -7.74 14.18
CA MET A 34 4.13 -7.23 12.89
C MET A 34 4.28 -8.26 11.77
N LEU A 35 5.34 -9.09 11.76
CA LEU A 35 5.44 -10.24 10.86
C LEU A 35 4.26 -11.20 11.06
N MET A 36 3.94 -11.53 12.31
CA MET A 36 2.81 -12.41 12.64
C MET A 36 1.46 -11.76 12.29
N ASN A 37 1.31 -10.45 12.52
CA ASN A 37 0.10 -9.71 12.16
C ASN A 37 -0.15 -9.72 10.64
N ASN A 38 0.90 -9.69 9.82
CA ASN A 38 0.77 -9.80 8.36
C ASN A 38 0.15 -11.12 7.91
N LEU A 39 0.21 -12.16 8.74
CA LEU A 39 -0.33 -13.51 8.46
C LEU A 39 -1.59 -13.83 9.27
N ASP A 40 -2.12 -12.86 10.01
CA ASP A 40 -3.43 -13.00 10.66
C ASP A 40 -4.51 -13.25 9.59
N PRO A 41 -5.41 -14.23 9.78
CA PRO A 41 -6.48 -14.52 8.81
C PRO A 41 -7.41 -13.34 8.49
N GLU A 42 -7.46 -12.33 9.37
CA GLU A 42 -8.19 -11.09 9.10
C GLU A 42 -7.41 -10.11 8.21
N VAL A 43 -6.10 -10.33 8.03
CA VAL A 43 -5.17 -9.44 7.33
C VAL A 43 -4.75 -10.01 5.99
N ALA A 44 -4.27 -11.26 5.98
CA ALA A 44 -3.69 -11.91 4.80
C ALA A 44 -4.76 -12.48 3.86
N GLU A 45 -4.50 -12.39 2.55
CA GLU A 45 -5.35 -12.98 1.51
C GLU A 45 -5.27 -14.52 1.50
N ARG A 46 -4.07 -15.10 1.67
CA ARG A 46 -3.81 -16.55 1.74
C ARG A 46 -2.71 -16.84 2.78
N PRO A 47 -3.04 -16.77 4.06
CA PRO A 47 -2.05 -16.96 5.13
C PRO A 47 -1.38 -18.34 5.10
N GLU A 48 -2.07 -19.38 4.63
CA GLU A 48 -1.52 -20.74 4.47
C GLU A 48 -0.34 -20.80 3.50
N ASP A 49 -0.32 -19.91 2.50
CA ASP A 49 0.76 -19.75 1.51
C ASP A 49 1.75 -18.63 1.87
N LEU A 50 1.60 -18.02 3.05
CA LEU A 50 2.35 -16.84 3.49
C LEU A 50 2.08 -15.59 2.64
N VAL A 51 1.04 -15.59 1.82
CA VAL A 51 0.67 -14.48 0.94
C VAL A 51 -0.21 -13.48 1.69
N VAL A 52 0.30 -12.25 1.77
CA VAL A 52 -0.37 -11.17 2.49
C VAL A 52 -1.35 -10.45 1.58
N TYR A 53 -0.89 -9.97 0.41
CA TYR A 53 -1.72 -9.32 -0.60
C TYR A 53 -1.03 -9.27 -1.97
N GLY A 54 -1.78 -8.80 -3.00
CA GLY A 54 -1.24 -8.50 -4.33
C GLY A 54 -0.82 -9.72 -5.14
N GLY A 55 -1.57 -10.81 -5.07
CA GLY A 55 -1.34 -12.05 -5.82
C GLY A 55 -0.33 -12.96 -5.16
N ILE A 56 0.95 -12.59 -5.09
CA ILE A 56 2.05 -13.41 -4.56
C ILE A 56 2.94 -12.70 -3.52
N GLY A 57 2.52 -11.53 -3.02
CA GLY A 57 3.28 -10.76 -2.04
C GLY A 57 3.35 -11.45 -0.68
N LYS A 58 4.53 -11.97 -0.31
CA LYS A 58 4.74 -12.80 0.88
C LYS A 58 5.39 -12.05 2.04
N ALA A 59 5.11 -12.49 3.25
CA ALA A 59 5.76 -12.03 4.48
C ALA A 59 7.06 -12.76 4.81
N ALA A 60 7.17 -14.03 4.40
CA ALA A 60 8.37 -14.88 4.56
C ALA A 60 8.47 -15.84 3.37
N ARG A 61 9.67 -16.33 3.07
CA ARG A 61 9.95 -17.19 1.90
C ARG A 61 9.18 -18.50 1.94
N ASN A 62 9.19 -19.15 3.10
CA ASN A 62 8.48 -20.39 3.40
C ASN A 62 8.29 -20.51 4.91
N TRP A 63 7.56 -21.52 5.36
CA TRP A 63 7.25 -21.72 6.77
C TRP A 63 8.49 -21.97 7.65
N GLN A 64 9.51 -22.66 7.13
CA GLN A 64 10.77 -22.85 7.85
C GLN A 64 11.48 -21.51 8.07
N ALA A 65 11.50 -20.64 7.07
CA ALA A 65 12.08 -19.31 7.19
C ALA A 65 11.28 -18.45 8.19
N PHE A 66 9.94 -18.50 8.14
CA PHE A 66 9.07 -17.83 9.10
C PHE A 66 9.41 -18.24 10.54
N ASP A 67 9.44 -19.55 10.82
CA ASP A 67 9.76 -20.07 12.16
C ASP A 67 11.16 -19.64 12.62
N THR A 68 12.13 -19.68 11.71
CA THR A 68 13.51 -19.24 11.99
C THR A 68 13.58 -17.74 12.28
N ILE A 69 12.85 -16.90 11.53
CA ILE A 69 12.80 -15.46 11.80
C ILE A 69 12.23 -15.20 13.20
N VAL A 70 11.10 -15.82 13.53
CA VAL A 70 10.44 -15.66 14.85
C VAL A 70 11.39 -16.11 15.97
N ASP A 71 12.05 -17.24 15.82
CA ASP A 71 13.00 -17.77 16.81
C ASP A 71 14.23 -16.85 16.98
N GLN A 72 14.78 -16.33 15.89
CA GLN A 72 15.92 -15.41 15.95
C GLN A 72 15.54 -14.07 16.59
N LEU A 73 14.37 -13.50 16.27
CA LEU A 73 13.91 -12.25 16.88
C LEU A 73 13.75 -12.36 18.39
N LYS A 74 13.32 -13.52 18.90
CA LYS A 74 13.26 -13.77 20.37
C LYS A 74 14.65 -13.79 21.04
N LYS A 75 15.68 -14.20 20.33
CA LYS A 75 17.04 -14.36 20.85
C LYS A 75 17.94 -13.17 20.63
N LEU A 76 17.58 -12.27 19.71
CA LEU A 76 18.40 -11.16 19.24
C LEU A 76 18.77 -10.22 20.41
N GLU A 77 20.08 -9.95 20.56
CA GLU A 77 20.58 -9.00 21.55
C GLU A 77 20.30 -7.55 21.14
N ALA A 78 20.43 -6.64 22.10
CA ALA A 78 20.14 -5.22 21.88
C ALA A 78 21.09 -4.55 20.87
N ASP A 79 22.28 -5.10 20.67
CA ASP A 79 23.31 -4.62 19.75
C ASP A 79 23.49 -5.51 18.51
N GLU A 80 22.54 -6.39 18.25
CA GLU A 80 22.57 -7.30 17.10
C GLU A 80 21.52 -6.92 16.03
N THR A 81 21.84 -7.22 14.77
CA THR A 81 20.97 -7.01 13.61
C THR A 81 20.78 -8.33 12.87
N LEU A 82 19.53 -8.70 12.67
CA LEU A 82 19.12 -9.82 11.81
C LEU A 82 19.05 -9.36 10.36
N MET A 83 19.68 -10.10 9.45
CA MET A 83 19.57 -9.89 8.01
C MET A 83 18.61 -10.89 7.38
N VAL A 84 17.67 -10.35 6.58
CA VAL A 84 16.65 -11.14 5.88
C VAL A 84 16.73 -10.88 4.37
N GLN A 85 17.04 -11.91 3.62
CA GLN A 85 17.17 -11.89 2.16
C GLN A 85 15.97 -12.60 1.54
N SER A 86 15.11 -11.86 0.83
CA SER A 86 13.90 -12.42 0.20
C SER A 86 13.16 -13.37 1.12
N GLY A 87 12.80 -12.88 2.31
CA GLY A 87 12.04 -13.59 3.32
C GLY A 87 12.76 -14.75 4.02
N LYS A 88 14.09 -14.90 3.85
CA LYS A 88 14.92 -15.90 4.52
C LYS A 88 15.90 -15.22 5.48
N PRO A 89 15.97 -15.62 6.77
CA PRO A 89 17.00 -15.13 7.68
C PRO A 89 18.35 -15.72 7.27
N VAL A 90 19.33 -14.87 7.03
CA VAL A 90 20.64 -15.29 6.48
C VAL A 90 21.82 -15.02 7.39
N GLY A 91 21.65 -14.18 8.41
CA GLY A 91 22.72 -13.91 9.35
C GLY A 91 22.29 -12.96 10.47
N VAL A 92 22.98 -13.04 11.60
CA VAL A 92 22.91 -12.11 12.71
C VAL A 92 24.29 -11.52 12.91
N PHE A 93 24.36 -10.20 12.97
CA PHE A 93 25.63 -9.49 13.11
C PHE A 93 25.58 -8.52 14.29
N ARG A 94 26.69 -8.43 15.00
CA ARG A 94 26.85 -7.40 16.02
C ARG A 94 27.02 -6.04 15.34
N THR A 95 26.18 -5.11 15.74
CA THR A 95 26.18 -3.73 15.27
C THR A 95 26.34 -2.77 16.46
N HIS A 96 25.29 -2.05 16.80
CA HIS A 96 25.23 -1.20 17.99
C HIS A 96 23.76 -0.99 18.43
N VAL A 97 23.55 -0.48 19.61
CA VAL A 97 22.21 -0.36 20.22
C VAL A 97 21.24 0.53 19.43
N ASP A 98 21.73 1.55 18.73
CA ASP A 98 20.92 2.43 17.89
C ASP A 98 20.72 1.90 16.45
N ALA A 99 21.39 0.80 16.06
CA ALA A 99 21.22 0.22 14.73
C ALA A 99 19.84 -0.47 14.57
N PRO A 100 19.34 -0.62 13.37
CA PRO A 100 18.16 -1.43 13.10
C PRO A 100 18.30 -2.86 13.63
N ARG A 101 17.24 -3.38 14.24
CA ARG A 101 17.20 -4.80 14.66
C ARG A 101 17.05 -5.75 13.48
N VAL A 102 16.47 -5.27 12.37
CA VAL A 102 16.32 -6.07 11.15
C VAL A 102 16.65 -5.22 9.92
N LEU A 103 17.40 -5.82 8.99
CA LEU A 103 17.61 -5.32 7.63
C LEU A 103 17.05 -6.33 6.64
N ILE A 104 16.19 -5.85 5.75
CA ILE A 104 15.45 -6.67 4.80
C ILE A 104 15.78 -6.23 3.37
N ALA A 105 16.05 -7.19 2.49
CA ALA A 105 16.11 -6.96 1.05
C ALA A 105 15.27 -8.01 0.34
N ASN A 106 14.29 -7.59 -0.46
CA ASN A 106 13.36 -8.50 -1.14
C ASN A 106 13.41 -8.31 -2.66
N SER A 107 13.52 -9.42 -3.38
CA SER A 107 13.40 -9.51 -4.84
C SER A 107 14.25 -8.52 -5.64
N ASN A 108 15.32 -7.97 -5.06
CA ASN A 108 16.23 -7.07 -5.76
C ASN A 108 17.08 -7.88 -6.75
N LEU A 109 16.79 -7.71 -8.04
CA LEU A 109 17.54 -8.29 -9.15
C LEU A 109 18.39 -7.20 -9.81
N VAL A 110 19.54 -7.59 -10.36
CA VAL A 110 20.34 -6.70 -11.20
C VAL A 110 19.48 -6.27 -12.38
N PRO A 111 19.44 -4.98 -12.77
CA PRO A 111 18.42 -4.43 -13.67
C PRO A 111 18.17 -5.22 -14.96
N LYS A 112 19.23 -5.69 -15.63
CA LYS A 112 19.09 -6.47 -16.86
C LYS A 112 18.37 -7.81 -16.66
N TRP A 113 18.38 -8.38 -15.45
CA TRP A 113 17.73 -9.63 -15.09
C TRP A 113 16.43 -9.42 -14.33
N ALA A 114 15.98 -8.18 -14.15
CA ALA A 114 14.77 -7.85 -13.42
C ALA A 114 13.51 -8.05 -14.28
N THR A 115 13.26 -9.28 -14.67
CA THR A 115 12.09 -9.72 -15.45
C THR A 115 11.27 -10.73 -14.66
N TRP A 116 9.96 -10.82 -14.93
CA TRP A 116 9.10 -11.83 -14.33
C TRP A 116 9.57 -13.26 -14.63
N GLU A 117 10.03 -13.52 -15.86
CA GLU A 117 10.55 -14.83 -16.25
C GLU A 117 11.70 -15.25 -15.34
N HIS A 118 12.72 -14.42 -15.22
CA HIS A 118 13.89 -14.75 -14.39
C HIS A 118 13.54 -14.80 -12.90
N PHE A 119 12.68 -13.88 -12.41
CA PHE A 119 12.21 -13.93 -11.03
C PHE A 119 11.50 -15.26 -10.73
N ASN A 120 10.58 -15.69 -11.60
CA ASN A 120 9.83 -16.93 -11.42
C ASN A 120 10.74 -18.17 -11.40
N GLU A 121 11.81 -18.17 -12.20
CA GLU A 121 12.82 -19.24 -12.12
C GLU A 121 13.51 -19.28 -10.76
N LEU A 122 13.87 -18.13 -10.20
CA LEU A 122 14.53 -18.01 -8.91
C LEU A 122 13.59 -18.37 -7.76
N ASP A 123 12.33 -17.96 -7.83
CA ASP A 123 11.31 -18.32 -6.84
C ASP A 123 11.08 -19.83 -6.80
N LYS A 124 10.93 -20.48 -7.96
CA LYS A 124 10.83 -21.95 -8.07
C LYS A 124 12.05 -22.68 -7.47
N LYS A 125 13.24 -22.09 -7.55
CA LYS A 125 14.48 -22.63 -6.95
C LYS A 125 14.60 -22.29 -5.46
N GLY A 126 13.65 -21.53 -4.89
CA GLY A 126 13.69 -21.07 -3.49
C GLY A 126 14.81 -20.06 -3.21
N LEU A 127 15.24 -19.29 -4.22
CA LEU A 127 16.32 -18.29 -4.12
C LEU A 127 15.81 -16.87 -3.93
N ALA A 128 14.57 -16.60 -4.35
CA ALA A 128 13.90 -15.31 -4.23
C ALA A 128 12.51 -15.45 -3.62
N MET A 129 11.91 -14.35 -3.23
CA MET A 129 10.54 -14.23 -2.77
C MET A 129 10.02 -12.85 -3.18
N TYR A 130 8.80 -12.79 -3.69
CA TYR A 130 8.15 -11.52 -3.96
C TYR A 130 7.65 -10.89 -2.66
N GLY A 131 8.51 -10.09 -2.03
CA GLY A 131 8.22 -9.37 -0.80
C GLY A 131 7.60 -8.02 -1.11
N GLN A 132 6.38 -8.02 -1.65
CA GLN A 132 5.70 -6.82 -2.09
C GLN A 132 5.54 -5.82 -0.94
N MET A 133 6.17 -4.64 -1.07
CA MET A 133 5.99 -3.46 -0.22
C MET A 133 5.83 -3.80 1.28
N THR A 134 4.73 -3.38 1.89
CA THR A 134 4.44 -3.56 3.32
C THR A 134 4.20 -5.02 3.73
N ALA A 135 3.92 -5.92 2.78
CA ALA A 135 3.89 -7.36 3.04
C ALA A 135 5.29 -7.88 3.43
N GLY A 136 6.29 -7.59 2.61
CA GLY A 136 7.66 -8.03 2.81
C GLY A 136 8.44 -7.25 3.87
N SER A 137 7.97 -6.06 4.27
CA SER A 137 8.56 -5.22 5.32
C SER A 137 7.80 -5.28 6.64
N TRP A 138 6.80 -6.13 6.75
CA TRP A 138 6.05 -6.39 7.98
C TRP A 138 5.40 -5.14 8.60
N ILE A 139 4.80 -4.31 7.77
CA ILE A 139 4.08 -3.09 8.20
C ILE A 139 2.71 -2.95 7.52
N TYR A 140 2.21 -4.02 6.92
CA TYR A 140 0.87 -4.05 6.38
C TYR A 140 -0.16 -4.08 7.52
N ILE A 141 -1.12 -3.19 7.46
CA ILE A 141 -2.17 -3.00 8.48
C ILE A 141 -3.57 -3.28 7.93
N GLY A 142 -3.66 -4.10 6.89
CA GLY A 142 -4.90 -4.34 6.16
C GLY A 142 -5.17 -3.24 5.12
N THR A 143 -6.32 -3.32 4.51
CA THR A 143 -6.74 -2.41 3.42
C THR A 143 -6.82 -0.95 3.86
N GLN A 144 -7.01 -0.67 5.15
CA GLN A 144 -7.01 0.70 5.67
C GLN A 144 -5.73 1.48 5.35
N GLY A 145 -4.60 0.78 5.15
CA GLY A 145 -3.31 1.39 4.86
C GLY A 145 -3.26 2.25 3.61
N ILE A 146 -4.22 2.13 2.71
CA ILE A 146 -4.31 2.93 1.48
C ILE A 146 -5.60 3.78 1.42
N VAL A 147 -6.52 3.66 2.38
CA VAL A 147 -7.82 4.35 2.33
C VAL A 147 -7.63 5.87 2.29
N GLN A 148 -6.74 6.42 3.11
CA GLN A 148 -6.58 7.87 3.11
C GLN A 148 -5.91 8.40 1.84
N GLY A 149 -4.87 7.73 1.32
CA GLY A 149 -4.27 8.16 0.04
C GLY A 149 -5.29 8.17 -1.09
N THR A 150 -6.19 7.20 -1.10
CA THR A 150 -7.31 7.13 -2.05
C THR A 150 -8.33 8.25 -1.78
N TYR A 151 -8.67 8.50 -0.51
CA TYR A 151 -9.53 9.61 -0.10
C TYR A 151 -8.96 10.96 -0.53
N GLU A 152 -7.68 11.24 -0.26
CA GLU A 152 -7.02 12.48 -0.69
C GLU A 152 -7.03 12.63 -2.21
N THR A 153 -6.80 11.53 -2.94
CA THR A 153 -6.89 11.51 -4.41
C THR A 153 -8.29 11.90 -4.89
N PHE A 154 -9.34 11.33 -4.31
CA PHE A 154 -10.72 11.64 -4.70
C PHE A 154 -11.15 13.03 -4.25
N MET A 155 -10.70 13.50 -3.09
CA MET A 155 -10.94 14.89 -2.66
C MET A 155 -10.29 15.88 -3.61
N GLU A 156 -9.05 15.65 -4.03
CA GLU A 156 -8.37 16.54 -4.98
C GLU A 156 -8.98 16.46 -6.38
N ALA A 157 -9.38 15.28 -6.85
CA ALA A 157 -10.11 15.11 -8.10
C ALA A 157 -11.45 15.88 -8.05
N GLY A 158 -12.19 15.79 -6.94
CA GLY A 158 -13.41 16.56 -6.72
C GLY A 158 -13.17 18.06 -6.76
N ARG A 159 -12.09 18.52 -6.13
CA ARG A 159 -11.71 19.94 -6.13
C ARG A 159 -11.41 20.46 -7.54
N GLN A 160 -10.63 19.70 -8.33
CA GLN A 160 -10.23 20.12 -9.67
C GLN A 160 -11.38 20.09 -10.68
N HIS A 161 -12.25 19.09 -10.61
CA HIS A 161 -13.26 18.86 -11.63
C HIS A 161 -14.67 19.31 -11.23
N TYR A 162 -14.98 19.40 -9.93
CA TYR A 162 -16.33 19.61 -9.43
C TYR A 162 -16.43 20.64 -8.30
N GLY A 163 -15.41 21.49 -8.13
CA GLY A 163 -15.41 22.52 -7.07
C GLY A 163 -15.43 21.97 -5.64
N GLY A 164 -15.05 20.71 -5.47
CA GLY A 164 -15.00 20.01 -4.18
C GLY A 164 -16.32 19.32 -3.78
N ASP A 165 -17.33 19.31 -4.64
CA ASP A 165 -18.64 18.70 -4.36
C ASP A 165 -18.87 17.42 -5.17
N TRP A 166 -18.90 16.28 -4.47
CA TRP A 166 -19.22 14.98 -5.02
C TRP A 166 -20.71 14.60 -4.95
N SER A 167 -21.58 15.49 -4.47
CA SER A 167 -23.01 15.20 -4.33
C SER A 167 -23.65 14.84 -5.67
N GLY A 168 -24.32 13.69 -5.74
CA GLY A 168 -24.94 13.18 -6.96
C GLY A 168 -23.97 12.76 -8.05
N LYS A 169 -22.70 12.49 -7.69
CA LYS A 169 -21.63 12.04 -8.59
C LYS A 169 -21.10 10.67 -8.18
N TRP A 170 -20.43 10.02 -9.12
CA TRP A 170 -19.94 8.67 -8.85
C TRP A 170 -18.62 8.33 -9.55
N ILE A 171 -17.93 7.38 -8.94
CA ILE A 171 -16.62 6.89 -9.37
C ILE A 171 -16.78 5.46 -9.86
N LEU A 172 -16.23 5.16 -11.03
CA LEU A 172 -16.09 3.82 -11.57
C LEU A 172 -14.65 3.32 -11.38
N THR A 173 -14.51 2.13 -10.79
CA THR A 173 -13.21 1.47 -10.62
C THR A 173 -13.35 -0.04 -10.70
N ALA A 174 -12.23 -0.76 -10.66
CA ALA A 174 -12.21 -2.22 -10.62
C ALA A 174 -11.15 -2.75 -9.64
N GLY A 175 -11.42 -3.94 -9.10
CA GLY A 175 -10.57 -4.64 -8.15
C GLY A 175 -10.94 -4.41 -6.69
N LEU A 176 -11.22 -5.51 -5.95
CA LEU A 176 -11.48 -5.52 -4.51
C LEU A 176 -10.47 -6.35 -3.72
N GLY A 177 -9.27 -6.52 -4.26
CA GLY A 177 -8.12 -7.10 -3.56
C GLY A 177 -7.65 -6.26 -2.38
N GLY A 178 -6.48 -6.58 -1.81
CA GLY A 178 -5.93 -5.90 -0.64
C GLY A 178 -5.84 -4.40 -0.78
N MET A 179 -5.46 -3.92 -1.97
CA MET A 179 -5.31 -2.49 -2.26
C MET A 179 -6.60 -1.88 -2.87
N GLY A 180 -7.14 -2.48 -3.93
CA GLY A 180 -8.34 -1.97 -4.62
C GLY A 180 -9.57 -1.90 -3.73
N GLY A 181 -9.65 -2.77 -2.73
CA GLY A 181 -10.73 -2.76 -1.74
C GLY A 181 -10.88 -1.46 -0.95
N ALA A 182 -9.89 -0.58 -0.94
CA ALA A 182 -9.97 0.74 -0.31
C ALA A 182 -10.84 1.74 -1.09
N GLN A 183 -10.94 1.58 -2.40
CA GLN A 183 -11.55 2.56 -3.29
C GLN A 183 -13.03 2.85 -2.96
N PRO A 184 -13.92 1.86 -2.77
CA PRO A 184 -15.33 2.14 -2.50
C PRO A 184 -15.56 2.88 -1.18
N LEU A 185 -14.82 2.54 -0.13
CA LEU A 185 -14.92 3.25 1.14
C LEU A 185 -14.40 4.69 1.01
N ALA A 186 -13.24 4.88 0.39
CA ALA A 186 -12.66 6.22 0.17
C ALA A 186 -13.59 7.12 -0.65
N ALA A 187 -14.25 6.57 -1.69
CA ALA A 187 -15.23 7.28 -2.50
C ALA A 187 -16.41 7.78 -1.66
N THR A 188 -17.02 6.91 -0.85
CA THR A 188 -18.16 7.29 0.00
C THR A 188 -17.76 8.24 1.13
N MET A 189 -16.54 8.14 1.66
CA MET A 189 -15.99 9.11 2.62
C MET A 189 -15.76 10.48 1.96
N ALA A 190 -15.40 10.52 0.68
CA ALA A 190 -15.29 11.77 -0.09
C ALA A 190 -16.66 12.36 -0.48
N GLY A 191 -17.73 11.62 -0.36
CA GLY A 191 -19.09 12.03 -0.70
C GLY A 191 -19.61 11.54 -2.06
N ALA A 192 -18.83 10.72 -2.78
CA ALA A 192 -19.20 10.12 -4.06
C ALA A 192 -19.84 8.74 -3.86
N SER A 193 -20.80 8.37 -4.71
CA SER A 193 -21.13 6.94 -4.89
C SER A 193 -20.03 6.24 -5.70
N CYS A 194 -19.97 4.91 -5.60
CA CYS A 194 -18.91 4.15 -6.29
C CYS A 194 -19.46 2.83 -6.82
N ILE A 195 -19.13 2.49 -8.07
CA ILE A 195 -19.25 1.13 -8.58
C ILE A 195 -17.84 0.56 -8.71
N THR A 196 -17.58 -0.55 -8.01
CA THR A 196 -16.32 -1.29 -8.10
C THR A 196 -16.58 -2.66 -8.70
N ILE A 197 -16.00 -2.94 -9.86
CA ILE A 197 -16.16 -4.22 -10.54
C ILE A 197 -15.18 -5.23 -9.94
N GLU A 198 -15.68 -6.43 -9.58
CA GLU A 198 -14.87 -7.52 -9.04
C GLU A 198 -15.37 -8.86 -9.59
N CYS A 199 -14.44 -9.66 -10.10
CA CYS A 199 -14.77 -10.97 -10.69
C CYS A 199 -14.99 -12.09 -9.66
N GLN A 200 -14.52 -11.94 -8.42
CA GLN A 200 -14.64 -12.92 -7.35
C GLN A 200 -15.68 -12.50 -6.31
N ARG A 201 -16.82 -13.20 -6.29
CA ARG A 201 -17.91 -12.98 -5.32
C ARG A 201 -17.39 -12.92 -3.87
N SER A 202 -16.53 -13.85 -3.50
CA SER A 202 -15.99 -13.94 -2.14
C SER A 202 -15.24 -12.67 -1.69
N ARG A 203 -14.59 -11.95 -2.63
CA ARG A 203 -13.95 -10.67 -2.36
C ARG A 203 -14.97 -9.57 -2.09
N ILE A 204 -16.07 -9.51 -2.86
CA ILE A 204 -17.15 -8.55 -2.61
C ILE A 204 -17.74 -8.81 -1.22
N GLU A 205 -18.11 -10.06 -0.91
CA GLU A 205 -18.66 -10.46 0.39
C GLU A 205 -17.71 -10.14 1.55
N PHE A 206 -16.40 -10.36 1.36
CA PHE A 206 -15.39 -9.97 2.35
C PHE A 206 -15.38 -8.46 2.59
N ARG A 207 -15.47 -7.64 1.53
CA ARG A 207 -15.52 -6.17 1.65
C ARG A 207 -16.84 -5.68 2.26
N GLN A 208 -17.93 -6.38 2.09
CA GLN A 208 -19.17 -6.07 2.81
C GLN A 208 -19.01 -6.37 4.32
N ARG A 209 -18.49 -7.54 4.69
CA ARG A 209 -18.24 -7.88 6.11
C ARG A 209 -17.28 -6.91 6.79
N THR A 210 -16.30 -6.42 6.08
CA THR A 210 -15.30 -5.46 6.59
C THR A 210 -15.70 -4.00 6.39
N ARG A 211 -16.92 -3.73 5.90
CA ARG A 211 -17.54 -2.40 5.77
C ARG A 211 -16.86 -1.49 4.74
N TYR A 212 -16.21 -2.06 3.72
CA TYR A 212 -15.63 -1.32 2.60
C TYR A 212 -16.60 -1.18 1.43
N VAL A 213 -17.53 -2.12 1.27
CA VAL A 213 -18.60 -2.11 0.27
C VAL A 213 -19.94 -2.20 0.99
N ASP A 214 -20.89 -1.35 0.62
CA ASP A 214 -22.23 -1.33 1.23
C ASP A 214 -23.11 -2.44 0.68
N VAL A 215 -23.18 -2.58 -0.65
CA VAL A 215 -24.06 -3.54 -1.33
C VAL A 215 -23.36 -4.24 -2.49
N MET A 216 -23.84 -5.45 -2.82
CA MET A 216 -23.41 -6.19 -4.01
C MET A 216 -24.50 -6.14 -5.07
N ALA A 217 -24.10 -6.01 -6.34
CA ALA A 217 -24.95 -6.16 -7.51
C ALA A 217 -24.47 -7.32 -8.38
N GLU A 218 -25.40 -8.12 -8.89
CA GLU A 218 -25.12 -9.27 -9.76
C GLU A 218 -25.01 -8.87 -11.24
N THR A 219 -25.64 -7.76 -11.61
CA THR A 219 -25.71 -7.29 -12.99
C THR A 219 -25.46 -5.79 -13.08
N LEU A 220 -25.04 -5.34 -14.27
CA LEU A 220 -24.86 -3.93 -14.54
C LEU A 220 -26.17 -3.13 -14.35
N ASP A 221 -27.30 -3.68 -14.78
CA ASP A 221 -28.59 -3.00 -14.65
C ASP A 221 -28.99 -2.82 -13.17
N GLU A 222 -28.74 -3.82 -12.33
CA GLU A 222 -28.94 -3.73 -10.89
C GLU A 222 -28.02 -2.67 -10.27
N ALA A 223 -26.74 -2.66 -10.64
CA ALA A 223 -25.78 -1.67 -10.13
C ALA A 223 -26.19 -0.24 -10.49
N LEU A 224 -26.63 -0.02 -11.75
CA LEU A 224 -27.10 1.29 -12.20
C LEU A 224 -28.40 1.73 -11.51
N ALA A 225 -29.32 0.81 -11.26
CA ALA A 225 -30.55 1.09 -10.51
C ALA A 225 -30.27 1.48 -9.04
N LEU A 226 -29.35 0.76 -8.37
CA LEU A 226 -28.88 1.10 -7.02
C LEU A 226 -28.19 2.46 -6.98
N LEU A 227 -27.37 2.77 -7.98
CA LEU A 227 -26.70 4.05 -8.11
C LEU A 227 -27.73 5.18 -8.28
N GLU A 228 -28.73 5.04 -9.15
CA GLU A 228 -29.79 6.01 -9.34
C GLU A 228 -30.61 6.24 -8.06
N GLN A 229 -30.88 5.17 -7.31
CA GLN A 229 -31.54 5.27 -6.02
C GLN A 229 -30.71 6.06 -5.01
N SER A 230 -29.40 5.85 -4.96
CA SER A 230 -28.48 6.58 -4.07
C SER A 230 -28.52 8.10 -4.31
N PHE A 231 -28.69 8.52 -5.57
CA PHE A 231 -28.82 9.94 -5.92
C PHE A 231 -30.17 10.53 -5.46
N LYS A 232 -31.27 9.75 -5.59
CA LYS A 232 -32.58 10.15 -5.08
C LYS A 232 -32.57 10.30 -3.56
N ASP A 233 -31.87 9.40 -2.87
CA ASP A 233 -31.74 9.40 -1.42
C ASP A 233 -30.71 10.42 -0.91
N LYS A 234 -29.94 11.05 -1.82
CA LYS A 234 -28.83 11.95 -1.52
C LYS A 234 -27.81 11.36 -0.55
N LYS A 235 -27.56 10.07 -0.67
CA LYS A 235 -26.65 9.33 0.20
C LYS A 235 -25.64 8.57 -0.66
N PRO A 236 -24.34 8.83 -0.50
CA PRO A 236 -23.31 8.07 -1.18
C PRO A 236 -23.44 6.57 -0.89
N LEU A 237 -23.27 5.75 -1.92
CA LEU A 237 -23.39 4.29 -1.85
C LEU A 237 -22.21 3.64 -2.57
N SER A 238 -21.57 2.67 -1.94
CA SER A 238 -20.57 1.83 -2.57
C SER A 238 -21.16 0.49 -3.01
N ILE A 239 -21.01 0.17 -4.30
CA ILE A 239 -21.60 -0.99 -4.97
C ILE A 239 -20.47 -1.88 -5.49
N GLY A 240 -20.39 -3.12 -5.02
CA GLY A 240 -19.54 -4.15 -5.59
C GLY A 240 -20.29 -4.85 -6.72
N LEU A 241 -19.89 -4.61 -7.97
CA LEU A 241 -20.51 -5.24 -9.14
C LEU A 241 -19.75 -6.52 -9.52
N LEU A 242 -20.44 -7.64 -9.47
CA LEU A 242 -19.87 -8.93 -9.87
C LEU A 242 -19.70 -9.00 -11.40
N GLY A 243 -18.46 -9.11 -11.85
CA GLY A 243 -18.16 -9.22 -13.27
C GLY A 243 -16.70 -8.94 -13.62
N ASN A 244 -16.40 -8.95 -14.89
CA ASN A 244 -15.07 -8.67 -15.43
C ASN A 244 -15.02 -7.24 -15.98
N ALA A 245 -14.04 -6.46 -15.56
CA ALA A 245 -13.88 -5.07 -16.01
C ALA A 245 -13.63 -4.97 -17.54
N ALA A 246 -12.88 -5.91 -18.11
CA ALA A 246 -12.63 -5.96 -19.55
C ALA A 246 -13.91 -6.22 -20.39
N ASP A 247 -14.95 -6.76 -19.77
CA ASP A 247 -16.25 -6.97 -20.42
C ASP A 247 -17.22 -5.80 -20.12
N LEU A 248 -17.27 -5.37 -18.86
CA LEU A 248 -18.27 -4.39 -18.39
C LEU A 248 -17.94 -2.95 -18.78
N LEU A 249 -16.67 -2.54 -18.79
CA LEU A 249 -16.32 -1.17 -19.20
C LEU A 249 -16.69 -0.89 -20.68
N PRO A 250 -16.35 -1.77 -21.64
CA PRO A 250 -16.79 -1.61 -23.03
C PRO A 250 -18.32 -1.59 -23.19
N GLU A 251 -19.06 -2.40 -22.41
CA GLU A 251 -20.52 -2.39 -22.42
C GLU A 251 -21.08 -1.08 -21.87
N MET A 252 -20.51 -0.54 -20.78
CA MET A 252 -20.89 0.77 -20.26
C MET A 252 -20.66 1.89 -21.30
N VAL A 253 -19.49 1.90 -21.95
CA VAL A 253 -19.20 2.87 -23.04
C VAL A 253 -20.24 2.76 -24.15
N LYS A 254 -20.50 1.55 -24.65
CA LYS A 254 -21.50 1.29 -25.70
C LYS A 254 -22.90 1.76 -25.31
N ARG A 255 -23.28 1.63 -24.04
CA ARG A 255 -24.58 2.08 -23.51
C ARG A 255 -24.62 3.57 -23.18
N GLY A 256 -23.52 4.31 -23.36
CA GLY A 256 -23.45 5.73 -23.02
C GLY A 256 -23.49 6.02 -21.53
N VAL A 257 -23.17 5.06 -20.68
CA VAL A 257 -23.04 5.25 -19.23
C VAL A 257 -21.85 6.18 -18.97
N ARG A 258 -22.05 7.23 -18.16
CA ARG A 258 -21.04 8.26 -17.94
C ARG A 258 -20.72 8.41 -16.45
N PRO A 259 -19.62 7.83 -15.96
CA PRO A 259 -19.07 8.13 -14.64
C PRO A 259 -18.58 9.58 -14.52
N ASP A 260 -18.42 10.07 -13.30
CA ASP A 260 -17.78 11.36 -13.03
C ASP A 260 -16.24 11.21 -12.86
N LEU A 261 -15.76 10.04 -12.55
CA LEU A 261 -14.33 9.67 -12.54
C LEU A 261 -14.20 8.18 -12.90
N VAL A 262 -13.22 7.85 -13.72
CA VAL A 262 -12.83 6.46 -13.99
C VAL A 262 -11.41 6.23 -13.51
N THR A 263 -11.21 5.13 -12.79
CA THR A 263 -9.89 4.65 -12.38
C THR A 263 -9.84 3.13 -12.37
N ASP A 264 -8.68 2.55 -12.07
CA ASP A 264 -8.50 1.10 -11.96
C ASP A 264 -7.46 0.73 -10.89
N GLN A 265 -7.76 -0.29 -10.11
CA GLN A 265 -6.82 -0.87 -9.15
C GLN A 265 -6.92 -2.41 -9.12
N THR A 266 -7.13 -3.03 -10.28
CA THR A 266 -6.95 -4.47 -10.45
C THR A 266 -5.50 -4.88 -10.21
N SER A 267 -5.23 -6.16 -9.97
CA SER A 267 -3.85 -6.65 -9.80
C SER A 267 -3.17 -6.92 -11.16
N ALA A 268 -3.24 -5.95 -12.07
CA ALA A 268 -2.74 -6.04 -13.45
C ALA A 268 -1.22 -6.22 -13.55
N HIS A 269 -0.47 -5.91 -12.48
CA HIS A 269 0.98 -6.13 -12.40
C HIS A 269 1.40 -7.61 -12.42
N ASP A 270 0.48 -8.53 -12.14
CA ASP A 270 0.66 -9.98 -12.21
C ASP A 270 -0.41 -10.57 -13.14
N PRO A 271 -0.14 -10.68 -14.45
CA PRO A 271 -1.12 -11.17 -15.41
C PRO A 271 -1.62 -12.58 -15.14
N VAL A 272 -0.79 -13.44 -14.54
CA VAL A 272 -1.14 -14.84 -14.29
C VAL A 272 -2.01 -15.01 -13.05
N ASN A 273 -1.63 -14.38 -11.92
CA ASN A 273 -2.28 -14.60 -10.64
C ASN A 273 -3.22 -13.47 -10.22
N GLY A 274 -3.17 -12.33 -10.90
CA GLY A 274 -3.85 -11.10 -10.49
C GLY A 274 -4.99 -10.64 -11.39
N TYR A 275 -5.09 -11.11 -12.62
CA TYR A 275 -6.06 -10.61 -13.59
C TYR A 275 -6.83 -11.74 -14.30
N LEU A 276 -8.15 -11.77 -14.13
CA LEU A 276 -9.03 -12.74 -14.81
C LEU A 276 -9.18 -12.37 -16.29
N PRO A 277 -8.85 -13.27 -17.26
CA PRO A 277 -9.11 -13.03 -18.65
C PRO A 277 -10.60 -12.87 -18.97
N SER A 278 -10.93 -12.00 -19.92
CA SER A 278 -12.28 -11.82 -20.46
C SER A 278 -12.84 -13.14 -21.00
N GLY A 279 -14.09 -13.40 -20.68
CA GLY A 279 -14.79 -14.62 -21.09
C GLY A 279 -14.42 -15.91 -20.34
N TRP A 280 -13.49 -15.84 -19.37
CA TRP A 280 -13.13 -16.99 -18.56
C TRP A 280 -13.91 -16.97 -17.23
N THR A 281 -14.21 -18.17 -16.72
CA THR A 281 -14.70 -18.33 -15.35
C THR A 281 -13.53 -18.31 -14.36
N VAL A 282 -13.82 -17.96 -13.11
CA VAL A 282 -12.81 -18.02 -12.04
C VAL A 282 -12.24 -19.42 -11.89
N ALA A 283 -13.08 -20.46 -12.00
CA ALA A 283 -12.64 -21.86 -11.89
C ALA A 283 -11.67 -22.26 -13.01
N GLU A 284 -11.95 -21.88 -14.26
CA GLU A 284 -11.05 -22.11 -15.40
C GLU A 284 -9.71 -21.39 -15.21
N TRP A 285 -9.75 -20.16 -14.74
CA TRP A 285 -8.54 -19.39 -14.47
C TRP A 285 -7.71 -20.02 -13.35
N GLU A 286 -8.33 -20.44 -12.25
CA GLU A 286 -7.65 -21.12 -11.13
C GLU A 286 -6.97 -22.43 -11.56
N GLU A 287 -7.59 -23.20 -12.44
CA GLU A 287 -7.00 -24.41 -13.03
C GLU A 287 -5.84 -24.06 -13.97
N LYS A 288 -6.07 -23.14 -14.90
CA LYS A 288 -5.11 -22.84 -15.98
C LYS A 288 -3.89 -22.07 -15.51
N ARG A 289 -4.00 -21.22 -14.49
CA ARG A 289 -2.82 -20.53 -13.94
C ARG A 289 -1.76 -21.49 -13.38
N VAL A 290 -2.15 -22.73 -13.08
CA VAL A 290 -1.24 -23.79 -12.63
C VAL A 290 -0.81 -24.70 -13.78
N SER A 291 -1.76 -25.08 -14.65
CA SER A 291 -1.53 -26.05 -15.73
C SER A 291 -0.97 -25.41 -17.02
N ASP A 292 -1.34 -24.18 -17.34
CA ASP A 292 -0.90 -23.45 -18.54
C ASP A 292 -0.81 -21.92 -18.27
N PRO A 293 0.15 -21.47 -17.44
CA PRO A 293 0.29 -20.06 -17.09
C PRO A 293 0.56 -19.15 -18.30
N ALA A 294 1.16 -19.66 -19.38
CA ALA A 294 1.44 -18.89 -20.58
C ALA A 294 0.15 -18.52 -21.34
N ALA A 295 -0.80 -19.45 -21.42
CA ALA A 295 -2.12 -19.16 -21.99
C ALA A 295 -2.89 -18.13 -21.15
N VAL A 296 -2.79 -18.22 -19.81
CA VAL A 296 -3.41 -17.23 -18.91
C VAL A 296 -2.78 -15.86 -19.12
N GLU A 297 -1.45 -15.76 -19.16
CA GLU A 297 -0.75 -14.49 -19.37
C GLU A 297 -1.18 -13.84 -20.67
N THR A 298 -1.18 -14.58 -21.77
CA THR A 298 -1.59 -14.07 -23.09
C THR A 298 -3.02 -13.54 -23.08
N ALA A 299 -3.97 -14.30 -22.51
CA ALA A 299 -5.38 -13.91 -22.47
C ALA A 299 -5.63 -12.73 -21.51
N ALA A 300 -4.94 -12.69 -20.38
CA ALA A 300 -5.04 -11.59 -19.42
C ALA A 300 -4.50 -10.28 -20.00
N ARG A 301 -3.34 -10.31 -20.67
CA ARG A 301 -2.75 -9.14 -21.33
C ARG A 301 -3.66 -8.56 -22.41
N ALA A 302 -4.25 -9.41 -23.26
CA ALA A 302 -5.24 -8.98 -24.25
C ALA A 302 -6.48 -8.34 -23.59
N SER A 303 -6.94 -8.89 -22.47
CA SER A 303 -8.06 -8.35 -21.69
C SER A 303 -7.73 -6.99 -21.06
N MET A 304 -6.53 -6.81 -20.53
CA MET A 304 -6.04 -5.53 -20.01
C MET A 304 -6.00 -4.46 -21.11
N ALA A 305 -5.56 -4.81 -22.31
CA ALA A 305 -5.60 -3.90 -23.46
C ALA A 305 -7.04 -3.45 -23.79
N THR A 306 -8.01 -4.35 -23.71
CA THR A 306 -9.44 -4.04 -23.90
C THR A 306 -9.94 -3.10 -22.78
N HIS A 307 -9.58 -3.37 -21.55
CA HIS A 307 -9.91 -2.54 -20.40
C HIS A 307 -9.38 -1.10 -20.56
N VAL A 308 -8.11 -0.94 -20.92
CA VAL A 308 -7.50 0.39 -21.13
C VAL A 308 -8.12 1.12 -22.31
N ARG A 309 -8.47 0.44 -23.42
CA ARG A 309 -9.21 1.08 -24.54
C ARG A 309 -10.54 1.65 -24.07
N ALA A 310 -11.27 0.93 -23.23
CA ALA A 310 -12.52 1.45 -22.64
C ALA A 310 -12.28 2.65 -21.72
N MET A 311 -11.21 2.65 -20.91
CA MET A 311 -10.83 3.83 -20.12
C MET A 311 -10.51 5.04 -21.00
N LEU A 312 -9.81 4.86 -22.11
CA LEU A 312 -9.55 5.90 -23.11
C LEU A 312 -10.84 6.41 -23.77
N ASP A 313 -11.80 5.53 -24.01
CA ASP A 313 -13.10 5.94 -24.56
C ASP A 313 -13.90 6.77 -23.54
N PHE A 314 -13.87 6.46 -22.25
CA PHE A 314 -14.41 7.35 -21.21
C PHE A 314 -13.72 8.71 -21.20
N GLN A 315 -12.39 8.76 -21.34
CA GLN A 315 -11.65 10.01 -21.46
C GLN A 315 -12.11 10.83 -22.66
N LYS A 316 -12.31 10.21 -23.83
CA LYS A 316 -12.87 10.88 -25.02
C LYS A 316 -14.29 11.41 -24.80
N MET A 317 -15.08 10.77 -23.94
CA MET A 317 -16.38 11.28 -23.52
C MET A 317 -16.28 12.47 -22.56
N GLY A 318 -15.06 12.92 -22.23
CA GLY A 318 -14.80 14.02 -21.29
C GLY A 318 -14.91 13.62 -19.82
N VAL A 319 -14.78 12.33 -19.50
CA VAL A 319 -14.72 11.82 -18.14
C VAL A 319 -13.28 11.91 -17.63
N PRO A 320 -13.01 12.53 -16.48
CA PRO A 320 -11.71 12.43 -15.82
C PRO A 320 -11.31 10.97 -15.63
N THR A 321 -10.15 10.61 -16.16
CA THR A 321 -9.67 9.22 -16.17
C THR A 321 -8.24 9.18 -15.65
N THR A 322 -7.95 8.24 -14.75
CA THR A 322 -6.63 8.07 -14.16
C THR A 322 -6.36 6.59 -13.85
N ASP A 323 -5.10 6.22 -13.86
CA ASP A 323 -4.61 4.93 -13.38
C ASP A 323 -4.21 5.03 -11.91
N TYR A 324 -4.58 4.07 -11.09
CA TYR A 324 -4.19 4.03 -9.68
C TYR A 324 -2.87 3.25 -9.42
N GLY A 325 -2.08 3.01 -10.48
CA GLY A 325 -0.70 2.55 -10.36
C GLY A 325 -0.55 1.05 -10.20
N ASN A 326 -1.18 0.28 -11.08
CA ASN A 326 -1.08 -1.18 -11.14
C ASN A 326 -0.37 -1.69 -12.41
N ASN A 327 0.20 -0.80 -13.20
CA ASN A 327 0.91 -1.08 -14.45
C ASN A 327 0.02 -1.52 -15.63
N ILE A 328 -1.31 -1.38 -15.54
CA ILE A 328 -2.23 -1.80 -16.62
C ILE A 328 -1.96 -1.05 -17.94
N ARG A 329 -1.58 0.25 -17.87
CA ARG A 329 -1.25 1.05 -19.04
C ARG A 329 -0.02 0.52 -19.78
N GLN A 330 1.02 0.10 -19.06
CA GLN A 330 2.22 -0.48 -19.66
C GLN A 330 1.90 -1.79 -20.38
N VAL A 331 1.13 -2.66 -19.72
CA VAL A 331 0.69 -3.92 -20.34
C VAL A 331 -0.11 -3.65 -21.62
N ALA A 332 -1.05 -2.70 -21.56
CA ALA A 332 -1.83 -2.33 -22.74
C ALA A 332 -0.96 -1.74 -23.86
N PHE A 333 0.04 -0.92 -23.52
CA PHE A 333 0.99 -0.37 -24.48
C PHE A 333 1.78 -1.48 -25.18
N ASP A 334 2.28 -2.44 -24.44
CA ASP A 334 2.99 -3.62 -24.97
C ASP A 334 2.08 -4.47 -25.87
N GLU A 335 0.76 -4.46 -25.65
CA GLU A 335 -0.28 -5.11 -26.47
C GLU A 335 -0.81 -4.22 -27.60
N GLY A 336 -0.08 -3.16 -27.98
CA GLY A 336 -0.37 -2.31 -29.14
C GLY A 336 -1.41 -1.22 -28.91
N VAL A 337 -1.69 -0.82 -27.67
CA VAL A 337 -2.46 0.39 -27.34
C VAL A 337 -1.49 1.56 -27.25
N GLU A 338 -1.08 2.12 -28.39
CA GLU A 338 -0.01 3.12 -28.48
C GLU A 338 -0.28 4.37 -27.61
N ASN A 339 -1.54 4.70 -27.37
CA ASN A 339 -1.97 5.83 -26.57
C ASN A 339 -2.40 5.46 -25.14
N ALA A 340 -1.95 4.33 -24.62
CA ALA A 340 -2.30 3.86 -23.26
C ALA A 340 -1.96 4.87 -22.14
N PHE A 341 -0.99 5.75 -22.37
CA PHE A 341 -0.54 6.78 -21.43
C PHE A 341 -1.16 8.17 -21.67
N ASP A 342 -2.18 8.30 -22.53
CA ASP A 342 -2.85 9.59 -22.77
C ASP A 342 -3.63 10.09 -21.54
N PHE A 343 -4.01 9.21 -20.62
CA PHE A 343 -4.46 9.60 -19.29
C PHE A 343 -3.36 9.39 -18.24
N PRO A 344 -3.22 10.30 -17.26
CA PRO A 344 -2.15 10.25 -16.27
C PRO A 344 -2.42 9.20 -15.19
N GLY A 345 -1.36 8.81 -14.46
CA GLY A 345 -1.49 8.19 -13.14
C GLY A 345 -2.01 9.18 -12.09
N PHE A 346 -2.50 8.65 -10.98
CA PHE A 346 -3.09 9.47 -9.90
C PHE A 346 -2.07 10.39 -9.21
N VAL A 347 -0.80 10.01 -9.18
CA VAL A 347 0.23 10.81 -8.51
C VAL A 347 0.50 12.12 -9.26
N PRO A 348 0.87 12.13 -10.56
CA PRO A 348 1.05 13.39 -11.27
C PRO A 348 -0.26 14.19 -11.39
N ALA A 349 -1.43 13.53 -11.43
CA ALA A 349 -2.71 14.21 -11.54
C ALA A 349 -3.11 14.93 -10.23
N TYR A 350 -2.90 14.31 -9.06
CA TYR A 350 -3.53 14.76 -7.82
C TYR A 350 -2.59 14.85 -6.61
N ILE A 351 -1.55 14.02 -6.51
CA ILE A 351 -0.79 13.83 -5.27
C ILE A 351 0.56 14.57 -5.25
N ARG A 352 1.15 14.86 -6.39
CA ARG A 352 2.48 15.48 -6.50
C ARG A 352 2.69 16.71 -5.59
N PRO A 353 1.75 17.66 -5.45
CA PRO A 353 1.93 18.81 -4.57
C PRO A 353 2.09 18.43 -3.09
N LEU A 354 1.44 17.37 -2.63
CA LEU A 354 1.61 16.84 -1.27
C LEU A 354 2.99 16.21 -1.10
N PHE A 355 3.44 15.42 -2.06
CA PHE A 355 4.77 14.81 -2.05
C PHE A 355 5.89 15.85 -2.03
N CYS A 356 5.72 16.96 -2.71
CA CYS A 356 6.66 18.10 -2.66
C CYS A 356 6.84 18.68 -1.26
N ARG A 357 5.88 18.50 -0.36
CA ARG A 357 5.91 18.93 1.05
C ARG A 357 6.29 17.81 2.01
N GLY A 358 6.66 16.64 1.50
CA GLY A 358 6.90 15.45 2.31
C GLY A 358 5.63 14.92 2.99
N VAL A 359 4.45 15.36 2.55
CA VAL A 359 3.16 14.86 3.04
C VAL A 359 2.85 13.53 2.36
N GLY A 360 2.62 12.52 3.15
CA GLY A 360 2.33 11.19 2.68
C GLY A 360 1.92 10.25 3.82
N PRO A 361 1.82 8.95 3.53
CA PRO A 361 1.29 7.98 4.48
C PRO A 361 2.14 7.87 5.74
N PHE A 362 1.50 8.02 6.88
CA PHE A 362 2.04 7.81 8.22
C PHE A 362 1.09 6.89 8.96
N ARG A 363 1.58 5.71 9.36
CA ARG A 363 0.75 4.68 10.01
C ARG A 363 1.32 4.23 11.32
N TRP A 364 0.42 3.79 12.21
CA TRP A 364 0.81 3.20 13.48
C TRP A 364 -0.09 2.04 13.88
N ALA A 365 0.47 1.12 14.65
CA ALA A 365 -0.23 -0.04 15.18
C ALA A 365 0.02 -0.16 16.69
N ALA A 366 -1.03 -0.51 17.44
CA ALA A 366 -0.97 -0.70 18.87
C ALA A 366 -0.63 -2.15 19.20
N LEU A 367 0.55 -2.39 19.77
CA LEU A 367 0.98 -3.74 20.17
C LEU A 367 0.20 -4.31 21.35
N SER A 368 -0.57 -3.47 22.06
CA SER A 368 -1.52 -3.90 23.08
C SER A 368 -2.63 -4.81 22.54
N GLY A 369 -3.00 -4.60 21.27
CA GLY A 369 -4.18 -5.22 20.69
C GLY A 369 -5.48 -4.60 21.18
N ASP A 370 -5.43 -3.50 21.92
CA ASP A 370 -6.59 -2.78 22.44
C ASP A 370 -6.97 -1.63 21.48
N PRO A 371 -8.17 -1.66 20.87
CA PRO A 371 -8.69 -0.56 20.06
C PRO A 371 -8.71 0.79 20.78
N GLU A 372 -8.81 0.81 22.11
CA GLU A 372 -8.81 2.03 22.91
C GLU A 372 -7.49 2.79 22.78
N ASP A 373 -6.36 2.11 22.66
CA ASP A 373 -5.07 2.77 22.46
C ASP A 373 -5.03 3.54 21.12
N ILE A 374 -5.71 3.04 20.08
CA ILE A 374 -5.84 3.80 18.82
C ILE A 374 -6.76 5.01 18.99
N ARG A 375 -7.89 4.89 19.73
CA ARG A 375 -8.74 6.05 19.99
C ARG A 375 -8.02 7.15 20.79
N LYS A 376 -7.21 6.76 21.78
CA LYS A 376 -6.37 7.71 22.53
C LYS A 376 -5.36 8.40 21.62
N THR A 377 -4.70 7.67 20.74
CA THR A 377 -3.76 8.26 19.77
C THR A 377 -4.46 9.17 18.76
N ASP A 378 -5.65 8.82 18.27
CA ASP A 378 -6.45 9.69 17.40
C ASP A 378 -6.78 11.03 18.07
N GLU A 379 -7.22 11.00 19.32
CA GLU A 379 -7.50 12.22 20.09
C GLU A 379 -6.24 13.04 20.41
N ALA A 380 -5.13 12.37 20.70
CA ALA A 380 -3.85 13.03 20.92
C ALA A 380 -3.34 13.72 19.64
N MET A 381 -3.51 13.10 18.47
CA MET A 381 -3.18 13.69 17.18
C MET A 381 -4.00 14.96 16.91
N LYS A 382 -5.30 14.95 17.18
CA LYS A 382 -6.15 16.15 17.04
C LYS A 382 -5.71 17.29 17.96
N LYS A 383 -5.30 16.99 19.18
CA LYS A 383 -4.76 17.99 20.13
C LYS A 383 -3.39 18.52 19.70
N LEU A 384 -2.54 17.66 19.12
CA LEU A 384 -1.20 18.05 18.66
C LEU A 384 -1.26 18.98 17.43
N PHE A 385 -2.26 18.79 16.58
CA PHE A 385 -2.47 19.55 15.32
C PHE A 385 -3.85 20.24 15.31
N PRO A 386 -4.10 21.21 16.23
CA PRO A 386 -5.44 21.78 16.43
C PRO A 386 -5.98 22.53 15.20
N ASP A 387 -5.11 23.09 14.37
CA ASP A 387 -5.48 23.86 13.19
C ASP A 387 -5.63 23.02 11.92
N ASN A 388 -5.35 21.70 11.98
CA ASN A 388 -5.47 20.81 10.84
C ASN A 388 -6.86 20.19 10.74
N ALA A 389 -7.83 20.97 10.27
CA ALA A 389 -9.22 20.54 10.12
C ALA A 389 -9.39 19.31 9.20
N GLY A 390 -8.52 19.16 8.20
CA GLY A 390 -8.50 17.98 7.32
C GLY A 390 -8.15 16.69 8.08
N LEU A 391 -7.10 16.73 8.90
CA LEU A 391 -6.71 15.63 9.77
C LEU A 391 -7.81 15.28 10.78
N HIS A 392 -8.43 16.27 11.42
CA HIS A 392 -9.52 16.05 12.38
C HIS A 392 -10.67 15.29 11.72
N ARG A 393 -11.17 15.80 10.58
CA ARG A 393 -12.25 15.15 9.82
C ARG A 393 -11.87 13.73 9.41
N TRP A 394 -10.64 13.52 8.94
CA TRP A 394 -10.16 12.19 8.58
C TRP A 394 -10.19 11.23 9.78
N LEU A 395 -9.63 11.62 10.91
CA LEU A 395 -9.57 10.78 12.11
C LEU A 395 -10.97 10.45 12.66
N ASP A 396 -11.90 11.39 12.63
CA ASP A 396 -13.29 11.17 13.03
C ASP A 396 -13.96 10.12 12.13
N MET A 397 -13.87 10.29 10.80
CA MET A 397 -14.41 9.33 9.83
C MET A 397 -13.74 7.95 9.95
N ALA A 398 -12.42 7.92 10.12
CA ALA A 398 -11.68 6.68 10.27
C ALA A 398 -12.08 5.94 11.55
N GLY A 399 -12.26 6.64 12.66
CA GLY A 399 -12.73 6.09 13.92
C GLY A 399 -14.12 5.46 13.82
N GLU A 400 -15.01 6.08 13.05
CA GLU A 400 -16.39 5.61 12.85
C GLU A 400 -16.48 4.48 11.82
N ARG A 401 -15.74 4.57 10.70
CA ARG A 401 -15.99 3.77 9.49
C ARG A 401 -15.00 2.63 9.27
N ILE A 402 -13.76 2.74 9.76
CA ILE A 402 -12.73 1.73 9.51
C ILE A 402 -12.74 0.67 10.61
N ALA A 403 -13.07 -0.57 10.25
CA ALA A 403 -12.89 -1.73 11.11
C ALA A 403 -11.42 -2.15 11.16
N PHE A 404 -10.93 -2.51 12.35
CA PHE A 404 -9.58 -3.04 12.49
C PHE A 404 -9.48 -4.46 11.95
N GLN A 405 -8.34 -4.79 11.35
CA GLN A 405 -7.96 -6.11 10.88
C GLN A 405 -6.66 -6.50 11.58
N GLY A 406 -6.67 -7.57 12.37
CA GLY A 406 -5.53 -7.97 13.21
C GLY A 406 -5.26 -7.00 14.37
N LEU A 407 -4.01 -6.55 14.52
CA LEU A 407 -3.66 -5.51 15.50
C LEU A 407 -4.36 -4.18 15.15
N PRO A 408 -4.96 -3.49 16.13
CA PRO A 408 -5.53 -2.17 15.90
C PRO A 408 -4.49 -1.21 15.35
N ALA A 409 -4.85 -0.50 14.29
CA ALA A 409 -3.95 0.40 13.60
C ALA A 409 -4.69 1.62 13.03
N ARG A 410 -3.94 2.65 12.71
CA ARG A 410 -4.42 3.86 12.05
C ARG A 410 -3.43 4.33 11.00
N ILE A 411 -3.94 5.03 10.01
CA ILE A 411 -3.17 5.80 9.04
C ILE A 411 -3.63 7.25 9.04
N CYS A 412 -2.70 8.17 8.82
CA CYS A 412 -3.00 9.54 8.43
C CYS A 412 -1.93 10.04 7.45
N TRP A 413 -2.21 11.15 6.75
CA TRP A 413 -1.24 11.82 5.90
C TRP A 413 -0.76 13.09 6.58
N ILE A 414 0.50 13.09 7.01
CA ILE A 414 1.21 14.22 7.59
C ILE A 414 2.62 14.30 7.00
N GLY A 415 3.23 15.47 7.09
CA GLY A 415 4.45 15.81 6.38
C GLY A 415 5.70 15.94 7.20
N LEU A 416 6.70 16.53 6.55
CA LEU A 416 7.91 16.98 7.20
C LEU A 416 7.56 18.01 8.28
N GLY A 417 8.20 17.89 9.44
CA GLY A 417 7.91 18.75 10.60
C GLY A 417 6.82 18.22 11.53
N ASP A 418 5.96 17.31 11.07
CA ASP A 418 4.84 16.78 11.86
C ASP A 418 5.06 15.35 12.35
N ARG A 419 5.66 14.48 11.52
CA ARG A 419 5.81 13.04 11.83
C ARG A 419 6.62 12.80 13.11
N HIS A 420 7.73 13.51 13.30
CA HIS A 420 8.55 13.35 14.52
C HIS A 420 7.83 13.84 15.77
N ARG A 421 7.02 14.91 15.67
CA ARG A 421 6.20 15.40 16.78
C ARG A 421 5.16 14.35 17.20
N ALA A 422 4.49 13.73 16.23
CA ALA A 422 3.56 12.64 16.49
C ALA A 422 4.25 11.43 17.14
N GLY A 423 5.41 11.02 16.61
CA GLY A 423 6.18 9.92 17.17
C GLY A 423 6.66 10.16 18.60
N LEU A 424 7.15 11.37 18.91
CA LEU A 424 7.55 11.76 20.26
C LEU A 424 6.36 11.78 21.21
N MET A 425 5.21 12.27 20.77
CA MET A 425 3.97 12.26 21.55
C MET A 425 3.55 10.82 21.89
N PHE A 426 3.53 9.91 20.91
CA PHE A 426 3.21 8.49 21.18
C PHE A 426 4.19 7.86 22.16
N ASN A 427 5.48 8.20 22.03
CA ASN A 427 6.50 7.70 22.96
C ASN A 427 6.26 8.16 24.39
N GLU A 428 5.87 9.43 24.59
CA GLU A 428 5.53 9.96 25.93
C GLU A 428 4.25 9.32 26.49
N MET A 429 3.24 9.06 25.64
CA MET A 429 2.02 8.35 26.04
C MET A 429 2.30 6.90 26.50
N VAL A 430 3.28 6.23 25.86
CA VAL A 430 3.73 4.90 26.31
C VAL A 430 4.49 5.03 27.63
N LYS A 431 5.41 5.99 27.76
CA LYS A 431 6.20 6.25 28.97
C LYS A 431 5.32 6.56 30.19
N SER A 432 4.28 7.36 30.01
CA SER A 432 3.35 7.74 31.06
C SER A 432 2.37 6.63 31.46
N GLY A 433 2.27 5.56 30.65
CA GLY A 433 1.29 4.48 30.85
C GLY A 433 -0.13 4.84 30.38
N GLU A 434 -0.29 5.94 29.64
CA GLU A 434 -1.56 6.28 28.98
C GLU A 434 -1.90 5.25 27.90
N LEU A 435 -0.90 4.76 27.17
CA LEU A 435 -0.99 3.60 26.28
C LEU A 435 -0.48 2.35 27.00
N SER A 436 -1.17 1.25 26.81
CA SER A 436 -0.92 0.01 27.55
C SER A 436 0.24 -0.83 27.00
N ALA A 437 0.74 -0.53 25.81
CA ALA A 437 1.92 -1.17 25.20
C ALA A 437 2.53 -0.25 24.12
N PRO A 438 3.74 -0.56 23.61
CA PRO A 438 4.39 0.23 22.56
C PRO A 438 3.56 0.39 21.28
N ILE A 439 3.87 1.48 20.58
CA ILE A 439 3.33 1.80 19.26
C ILE A 439 4.39 1.55 18.20
N VAL A 440 4.01 0.81 17.16
CA VAL A 440 4.82 0.64 15.96
C VAL A 440 4.43 1.71 14.95
N ILE A 441 5.38 2.48 14.48
CA ILE A 441 5.19 3.55 13.51
C ILE A 441 5.91 3.17 12.22
N GLY A 442 5.23 3.31 11.10
CA GLY A 442 5.79 3.09 9.78
C GLY A 442 5.07 3.89 8.72
N ARG A 443 5.30 3.54 7.48
CA ARG A 443 4.63 4.15 6.36
C ARG A 443 4.49 3.19 5.19
N ASP A 444 3.72 3.58 4.19
CA ASP A 444 3.71 2.90 2.90
C ASP A 444 5.02 3.13 2.15
N HIS A 445 5.44 2.16 1.34
CA HIS A 445 6.58 2.29 0.45
C HIS A 445 6.35 3.26 -0.73
N LEU A 446 5.12 3.71 -0.91
CA LEU A 446 4.72 4.74 -1.89
C LEU A 446 5.03 6.17 -1.45
N ASP A 447 5.67 6.37 -0.30
CA ASP A 447 5.97 7.69 0.25
C ASP A 447 6.94 8.47 -0.63
N SER A 448 6.92 9.78 -0.50
CA SER A 448 7.51 10.75 -1.43
C SER A 448 9.02 10.60 -1.70
N GLY A 449 9.79 10.12 -0.71
CA GLY A 449 11.25 9.96 -0.81
C GLY A 449 11.72 8.52 -1.00
N SER A 450 10.83 7.54 -0.97
CA SER A 450 11.19 6.15 -0.78
C SER A 450 11.05 5.26 -2.02
N VAL A 451 10.69 5.82 -3.16
CA VAL A 451 10.31 5.03 -4.33
C VAL A 451 10.85 5.62 -5.63
N ALA A 452 11.20 4.76 -6.56
CA ALA A 452 11.37 5.04 -7.98
C ALA A 452 10.45 4.11 -8.76
N SER A 453 9.41 4.67 -9.38
CA SER A 453 8.35 3.95 -10.07
C SER A 453 7.81 4.83 -11.21
N PRO A 454 8.40 4.75 -12.42
CA PRO A 454 8.07 5.63 -13.55
C PRO A 454 6.60 5.61 -13.97
N ASN A 455 5.92 4.48 -13.75
CA ASN A 455 4.51 4.34 -14.13
C ASN A 455 3.55 4.62 -12.96
N ARG A 456 4.03 5.18 -11.83
CA ARG A 456 3.18 5.46 -10.66
C ARG A 456 3.68 6.67 -9.86
N GLU A 457 4.50 6.48 -8.80
CA GLU A 457 4.86 7.56 -7.87
C GLU A 457 5.79 8.59 -8.47
N THR A 458 6.67 8.17 -9.36
CA THR A 458 7.63 9.07 -10.01
C THR A 458 7.32 9.33 -11.48
N GLU A 459 6.09 9.06 -11.91
CA GLU A 459 5.61 9.39 -13.25
C GLU A 459 5.68 10.91 -13.48
N ALA A 460 6.21 11.30 -14.62
CA ALA A 460 6.31 12.69 -15.06
C ALA A 460 7.03 13.62 -14.06
N MET A 461 8.17 13.20 -13.53
CA MET A 461 9.02 14.08 -12.75
C MET A 461 9.48 15.27 -13.61
N MET A 462 9.51 16.47 -13.02
CA MET A 462 9.78 17.72 -13.75
C MET A 462 11.10 17.71 -14.52
N ASP A 463 12.11 17.02 -14.01
CA ASP A 463 13.46 16.89 -14.60
C ASP A 463 13.65 15.61 -15.43
N GLY A 464 12.64 14.75 -15.53
CA GLY A 464 12.72 13.46 -16.22
C GLY A 464 13.44 12.36 -15.43
N SER A 465 13.64 12.53 -14.14
CA SER A 465 14.31 11.54 -13.26
C SER A 465 13.42 10.39 -12.80
N ASP A 466 12.34 10.10 -13.52
CA ASP A 466 11.31 9.12 -13.17
C ASP A 466 11.87 7.75 -12.78
N ALA A 467 12.89 7.28 -13.51
CA ALA A 467 13.48 5.95 -13.33
C ALA A 467 14.78 5.94 -12.50
N VAL A 468 15.18 7.07 -11.91
CA VAL A 468 16.40 7.13 -11.09
C VAL A 468 16.15 6.49 -9.73
N SER A 469 16.73 5.30 -9.52
CA SER A 469 16.51 4.52 -8.30
C SER A 469 17.52 4.78 -7.17
N ASP A 470 18.44 5.73 -7.33
CA ASP A 470 19.32 6.18 -6.24
C ASP A 470 18.52 6.70 -5.04
N TRP A 471 17.38 7.33 -5.28
CA TRP A 471 16.56 7.95 -4.24
C TRP A 471 16.03 6.97 -3.18
N PRO A 472 15.38 5.84 -3.52
CA PRO A 472 14.97 4.86 -2.51
C PRO A 472 16.16 4.17 -1.84
N LEU A 473 17.31 4.01 -2.51
CA LEU A 473 18.51 3.47 -1.89
C LEU A 473 19.05 4.45 -0.84
N LEU A 474 19.19 5.73 -1.18
CA LEU A 474 19.62 6.77 -0.24
C LEU A 474 18.64 6.91 0.93
N ASN A 475 17.33 6.78 0.69
CA ASN A 475 16.33 6.77 1.75
C ASN A 475 16.55 5.60 2.71
N ALA A 476 16.76 4.38 2.21
CA ALA A 476 17.03 3.21 3.05
C ALA A 476 18.34 3.36 3.87
N LEU A 477 19.40 3.87 3.23
CA LEU A 477 20.69 4.11 3.89
C LEU A 477 20.56 5.16 4.99
N LEU A 478 19.87 6.27 4.71
CA LEU A 478 19.65 7.34 5.68
C LEU A 478 18.80 6.85 6.87
N ASN A 479 17.72 6.10 6.63
CA ASN A 479 16.90 5.54 7.69
C ASN A 479 17.68 4.54 8.56
N THR A 480 18.58 3.75 7.97
CA THR A 480 19.51 2.89 8.70
C THR A 480 20.45 3.70 9.57
N ALA A 481 21.09 4.74 9.01
CA ALA A 481 21.98 5.65 9.75
C ALA A 481 21.25 6.44 10.84
N SER A 482 19.97 6.72 10.68
CA SER A 482 19.13 7.44 11.65
C SER A 482 18.69 6.60 12.84
N GLY A 483 18.82 5.26 12.77
CA GLY A 483 18.47 4.35 13.86
C GLY A 483 17.03 3.85 13.83
N ALA A 484 16.45 3.64 12.66
CA ALA A 484 15.15 2.97 12.53
C ALA A 484 15.15 1.58 13.18
N SER A 485 13.99 1.09 13.61
CA SER A 485 13.89 -0.24 14.22
C SER A 485 14.09 -1.36 13.20
N TRP A 486 13.55 -1.21 12.00
CA TRP A 486 13.93 -2.02 10.83
C TRP A 486 13.76 -1.25 9.53
N VAL A 487 14.58 -1.62 8.55
CA VAL A 487 14.64 -1.00 7.23
C VAL A 487 14.57 -2.07 6.16
N SER A 488 13.92 -1.75 5.05
CA SER A 488 13.77 -2.69 3.95
C SER A 488 13.96 -2.02 2.59
N LEU A 489 14.51 -2.78 1.65
CA LEU A 489 14.65 -2.40 0.24
C LEU A 489 14.05 -3.48 -0.64
N HIS A 490 13.18 -3.09 -1.58
CA HIS A 490 12.42 -4.00 -2.41
C HIS A 490 12.52 -3.62 -3.88
N HIS A 491 12.29 -4.62 -4.73
CA HIS A 491 12.09 -4.44 -6.16
C HIS A 491 10.74 -5.05 -6.55
N GLY A 492 10.04 -4.42 -7.49
CA GLY A 492 8.74 -4.88 -7.95
C GLY A 492 7.59 -4.08 -7.35
N GLY A 493 6.85 -4.65 -6.41
CA GLY A 493 5.69 -4.00 -5.80
C GLY A 493 4.45 -4.04 -6.69
N GLY A 494 3.54 -3.08 -6.51
CA GLY A 494 2.23 -3.05 -7.18
C GLY A 494 2.27 -2.78 -8.69
N VAL A 495 3.42 -2.45 -9.26
CA VAL A 495 3.63 -2.26 -10.71
C VAL A 495 4.38 -3.41 -11.37
N GLY A 496 4.79 -4.41 -10.60
CA GLY A 496 5.45 -5.61 -11.11
C GLY A 496 6.98 -5.56 -11.16
N MET A 497 7.58 -6.71 -11.47
CA MET A 497 9.03 -6.88 -11.53
C MET A 497 9.63 -6.00 -12.63
N GLY A 498 10.71 -5.30 -12.31
CA GLY A 498 11.40 -4.41 -13.25
C GLY A 498 10.90 -2.96 -13.28
N TYR A 499 9.76 -2.66 -12.67
CA TYR A 499 9.08 -1.37 -12.82
C TYR A 499 9.13 -0.47 -11.58
N SER A 500 9.67 -0.92 -10.45
CA SER A 500 9.86 -0.07 -9.27
C SER A 500 10.93 -0.59 -8.33
N GLN A 501 11.61 0.34 -7.66
CA GLN A 501 12.37 0.09 -6.44
C GLN A 501 11.87 0.99 -5.33
N HIS A 502 11.77 0.46 -4.12
CA HIS A 502 11.21 1.19 -3.00
C HIS A 502 11.76 0.71 -1.67
N SER A 503 11.74 1.58 -0.69
CA SER A 503 12.24 1.32 0.66
C SER A 503 11.16 1.55 1.73
N GLY A 504 11.29 0.83 2.81
CA GLY A 504 10.45 0.92 3.98
C GLY A 504 11.24 1.25 5.22
N VAL A 505 10.60 1.96 6.12
CA VAL A 505 11.10 2.29 7.43
C VAL A 505 10.04 2.04 8.47
N VAL A 506 10.45 1.43 9.55
CA VAL A 506 9.61 1.24 10.73
C VAL A 506 10.40 1.58 11.98
N ILE A 507 9.73 2.25 12.93
CA ILE A 507 10.31 2.64 14.20
C ILE A 507 9.31 2.41 15.34
N VAL A 508 9.81 2.05 16.52
CA VAL A 508 9.01 1.71 17.69
C VAL A 508 9.11 2.83 18.73
N ALA A 509 7.95 3.29 19.19
CA ALA A 509 7.78 4.14 20.34
C ALA A 509 7.52 3.24 21.57
N ASP A 510 8.56 3.00 22.38
CA ASP A 510 8.51 2.09 23.52
C ASP A 510 8.59 2.79 24.89
N GLY A 511 8.51 4.12 24.89
CA GLY A 511 8.52 4.95 26.09
C GLY A 511 9.92 5.31 26.60
N THR A 512 11.00 4.82 25.97
CA THR A 512 12.37 5.11 26.41
C THR A 512 12.92 6.42 25.81
N GLU A 513 13.95 6.98 26.46
CA GLU A 513 14.66 8.16 25.94
C GLU A 513 15.47 7.83 24.66
N GLU A 514 15.97 6.61 24.58
CA GLU A 514 16.67 6.09 23.39
C GLU A 514 15.71 6.00 22.21
N ALA A 515 14.48 5.56 22.43
CA ALA A 515 13.44 5.56 21.39
C ALA A 515 13.09 6.99 20.96
N ALA A 516 12.95 7.93 21.89
CA ALA A 516 12.66 9.33 21.59
C ALA A 516 13.70 9.94 20.64
N LYS A 517 15.00 9.75 20.91
CA LYS A 517 16.10 10.24 20.05
C LYS A 517 16.07 9.65 18.64
N ARG A 518 15.74 8.37 18.51
CA ARG A 518 15.62 7.69 17.22
C ARG A 518 14.37 8.14 16.45
N LEU A 519 13.23 8.26 17.13
CA LEU A 519 11.97 8.76 16.58
C LEU A 519 12.14 10.17 15.98
N GLU A 520 12.80 11.05 16.71
CA GLU A 520 13.08 12.41 16.26
C GLU A 520 13.89 12.39 14.95
N ARG A 521 15.01 11.65 14.89
CA ARG A 521 15.86 11.57 13.70
C ARG A 521 15.17 10.90 12.51
N VAL A 522 14.60 9.73 12.72
CA VAL A 522 14.01 8.92 11.63
C VAL A 522 12.80 9.62 11.04
N LEU A 523 11.89 10.10 11.87
CA LEU A 523 10.62 10.70 11.42
C LEU A 523 10.79 12.14 10.90
N TRP A 524 11.96 12.75 11.11
CA TRP A 524 12.36 13.97 10.41
C TRP A 524 13.03 13.64 9.06
N ASN A 525 14.04 12.78 9.09
CA ASN A 525 14.89 12.51 7.93
C ASN A 525 14.14 11.81 6.80
N ASP A 526 13.25 10.87 7.12
CA ASP A 526 12.52 10.09 6.13
C ASP A 526 11.65 10.98 5.22
N PRO A 527 10.71 11.80 5.70
CA PRO A 527 9.94 12.70 4.84
C PRO A 527 10.80 13.81 4.21
N ALA A 528 11.90 14.22 4.85
CA ALA A 528 12.82 15.20 4.28
C ALA A 528 13.46 14.71 2.97
N THR A 529 13.69 13.40 2.79
CA THR A 529 14.18 12.86 1.52
C THR A 529 13.20 13.07 0.38
N GLY A 530 11.91 13.08 0.66
CA GLY A 530 10.87 13.39 -0.33
C GLY A 530 10.91 14.87 -0.76
N VAL A 531 11.02 15.78 0.19
CA VAL A 531 11.18 17.20 -0.09
C VAL A 531 12.46 17.46 -0.88
N MET A 532 13.59 16.90 -0.43
CA MET A 532 14.90 16.99 -1.09
C MET A 532 14.81 16.56 -2.57
N ARG A 533 14.29 15.36 -2.82
CA ARG A 533 14.16 14.80 -4.17
C ARG A 533 13.34 15.69 -5.10
N HIS A 534 12.17 16.18 -4.63
CA HIS A 534 11.30 17.02 -5.44
C HIS A 534 11.89 18.43 -5.63
N ALA A 535 12.60 18.96 -4.64
CA ALA A 535 13.33 20.22 -4.77
C ALA A 535 14.47 20.12 -5.80
N ASP A 536 15.21 19.00 -5.78
CA ASP A 536 16.27 18.70 -6.75
C ASP A 536 15.71 18.58 -8.17
N ALA A 537 14.53 17.96 -8.32
CA ALA A 537 13.82 17.86 -9.61
C ALA A 537 13.23 19.20 -10.10
N GLY A 538 13.30 20.27 -9.32
CA GLY A 538 12.93 21.61 -9.75
C GLY A 538 11.58 22.12 -9.26
N TYR A 539 10.80 21.35 -8.50
CA TYR A 539 9.49 21.78 -7.99
C TYR A 539 9.62 22.92 -6.97
N ASP A 540 9.02 24.08 -7.29
CA ASP A 540 9.09 25.26 -6.40
C ASP A 540 8.41 25.02 -5.06
N ILE A 541 7.30 24.29 -5.02
CA ILE A 541 6.64 23.87 -3.77
C ILE A 541 7.61 23.14 -2.84
N ALA A 542 8.47 22.28 -3.39
CA ALA A 542 9.43 21.53 -2.60
C ALA A 542 10.60 22.41 -2.14
N LYS A 543 11.06 23.36 -2.98
CA LYS A 543 12.07 24.36 -2.59
C LYS A 543 11.56 25.25 -1.46
N ASP A 544 10.29 25.66 -1.52
CA ASP A 544 9.64 26.45 -0.45
C ASP A 544 9.56 25.64 0.85
N ALA A 545 9.11 24.39 0.79
CA ALA A 545 9.08 23.51 1.94
C ALA A 545 10.49 23.27 2.52
N ALA A 546 11.50 23.09 1.67
CA ALA A 546 12.89 22.94 2.12
C ALA A 546 13.37 24.20 2.88
N ARG A 547 13.06 25.41 2.40
CA ARG A 547 13.40 26.65 3.09
C ARG A 547 12.64 26.81 4.41
N GLU A 548 11.34 26.53 4.42
CA GLU A 548 10.50 26.57 5.61
C GLU A 548 11.05 25.70 6.74
N HIS A 549 11.47 24.49 6.41
CA HIS A 549 12.01 23.53 7.37
C HIS A 549 13.53 23.62 7.58
N GLY A 550 14.21 24.57 6.93
CA GLY A 550 15.64 24.77 7.09
C GLY A 550 16.49 23.60 6.59
N LEU A 551 16.05 22.88 5.56
CA LEU A 551 16.83 21.80 4.97
C LEU A 551 18.10 22.34 4.29
N ASN A 552 19.24 21.74 4.60
CA ASN A 552 20.49 22.05 3.92
C ASN A 552 20.58 21.28 2.58
N LEU A 553 20.23 21.97 1.50
CA LEU A 553 20.31 21.44 0.13
C LEU A 553 21.42 22.18 -0.64
N PRO A 554 22.68 21.73 -0.54
CA PRO A 554 23.84 22.53 -0.99
C PRO A 554 23.88 22.77 -2.50
N SER A 555 23.20 21.97 -3.31
CA SER A 555 23.09 22.13 -4.77
C SER A 555 21.99 23.12 -5.19
N LEU A 556 21.09 23.50 -4.29
CA LEU A 556 20.02 24.46 -4.53
C LEU A 556 20.42 25.81 -3.90
N LYS A 557 20.67 26.80 -4.72
CA LYS A 557 21.02 28.17 -4.29
C LYS A 557 19.77 29.01 -4.08
#